data_b70a8a0c91d1e707ad428a1c2af67af8
#
_entry.id   b70a8a0c91d1e707ad428a1c2af67af8
#
_cell.length_a   1.000
_cell.length_b   1.000
_cell.length_c   1.000
_cell.angle_alpha   90.00
_cell.angle_beta   90.00
_cell.angle_gamma   90.00
#
_symmetry.space_group_name_H-M   'P 1'
#
loop_
_entity.id
_entity.type
_entity.pdbx_description
1 polymer ?
#
loop_
_entity_poly.entity_id
_entity_poly.type
_entity_poly.pdbx_seq_one_letter_code
_entity_poly.pdbx_strand_id
1 'polypeptide(L)'
;MLLPSAQTRVYLALGNTDMRKAINGLSILVQESMDLDPFSGHLFVFCNRKRNILKILYWDRNGFCLWSKRLEKHFFRWPESSEEVDRKSTR
;
A
#
# COMPACT_ATOMS: atom_id res chain seq x y z
N MET A 1 -9.24 -4.90 10.74
CA MET A 1 -9.04 -5.14 9.31
C MET A 1 -9.55 -6.53 8.95
N LEU A 2 -10.27 -6.63 7.84
CA LEU A 2 -10.75 -7.92 7.37
C LEU A 2 -9.60 -8.76 6.82
N LEU A 3 -9.69 -10.08 6.97
CA LEU A 3 -8.70 -10.98 6.40
C LEU A 3 -8.87 -11.02 4.88
N PRO A 4 -7.76 -10.96 4.11
CA PRO A 4 -7.86 -11.06 2.66
C PRO A 4 -8.38 -12.43 2.24
N SER A 5 -9.16 -12.46 1.18
CA SER A 5 -9.56 -13.70 0.56
C SER A 5 -8.43 -14.24 -0.32
N ALA A 6 -8.59 -15.48 -0.80
CA ALA A 6 -7.62 -16.07 -1.73
C ALA A 6 -7.50 -15.27 -3.04
N GLN A 7 -8.52 -14.49 -3.37
CA GLN A 7 -8.53 -13.67 -4.59
C GLN A 7 -8.07 -12.24 -4.35
N THR A 8 -7.85 -11.86 -3.11
CA THR A 8 -7.37 -10.52 -2.77
C THR A 8 -5.89 -10.41 -3.08
N ARG A 9 -5.53 -9.38 -3.81
CA ARG A 9 -4.13 -9.10 -4.14
C ARG A 9 -3.62 -7.97 -3.29
N VAL A 10 -2.30 -7.95 -3.10
CA VAL A 10 -1.61 -6.89 -2.37
C VAL A 10 -0.70 -6.17 -3.36
N TYR A 11 -0.92 -4.86 -3.49
CA TYR A 11 -0.12 -4.03 -4.37
C TYR A 11 0.68 -3.05 -3.54
N LEU A 12 1.98 -2.94 -3.83
CA LEU A 12 2.87 -2.03 -3.13
C LEU A 12 3.10 -0.78 -3.98
N ALA A 13 2.89 0.40 -3.37
CA ALA A 13 3.27 1.65 -4.00
C ALA A 13 4.79 1.79 -3.86
N LEU A 14 5.51 1.70 -4.98
CA LEU A 14 6.97 1.73 -5.00
C LEU A 14 7.49 3.09 -4.57
N GLY A 15 8.66 3.10 -3.93
CA GLY A 15 9.28 4.34 -3.47
C GLY A 15 8.62 4.91 -2.23
N ASN A 16 8.55 6.23 -2.16
CA ASN A 16 8.05 6.94 -0.99
C ASN A 16 6.64 7.46 -1.22
N THR A 17 5.83 7.41 -0.17
CA THR A 17 4.50 8.03 -0.16
C THR A 17 4.45 9.07 0.96
N ASP A 18 3.88 10.22 0.65
CA ASP A 18 3.66 11.28 1.65
C ASP A 18 2.54 10.83 2.60
N MET A 19 2.90 10.61 3.85
CA MET A 19 1.97 10.09 4.86
C MET A 19 0.95 11.13 5.32
N ARG A 20 1.05 12.38 4.87
CA ARG A 20 -0.02 13.37 5.09
C ARG A 20 -1.25 13.09 4.25
N LYS A 21 -1.10 12.29 3.20
CA LYS A 21 -2.23 11.88 2.38
C LYS A 21 -3.16 10.96 3.17
N ALA A 22 -4.45 11.24 3.08
CA ALA A 22 -5.48 10.41 3.67
C ALA A 22 -6.20 9.63 2.57
N ILE A 23 -7.40 9.16 2.87
CA ILE A 23 -8.14 8.26 1.97
C ILE A 23 -8.23 8.81 0.54
N ASN A 24 -8.66 10.07 0.39
CA ASN A 24 -8.84 10.65 -0.94
C ASN A 24 -7.52 10.74 -1.72
N GLY A 25 -6.47 11.25 -1.07
CA GLY A 25 -5.16 11.38 -1.71
C GLY A 25 -4.55 10.04 -2.08
N LEU A 26 -4.72 9.03 -1.22
CA LEU A 26 -4.19 7.70 -1.49
C LEU A 26 -4.98 6.98 -2.58
N SER A 27 -6.31 7.16 -2.64
CA SER A 27 -7.10 6.57 -3.70
C SER A 27 -6.75 7.16 -5.06
N ILE A 28 -6.46 8.46 -5.11
CA ILE A 28 -5.98 9.11 -6.34
C ILE A 28 -4.62 8.54 -6.76
N LEU A 29 -3.72 8.30 -5.80
CA LEU A 29 -2.44 7.67 -6.08
C LEU A 29 -2.61 6.30 -6.72
N VAL A 30 -3.51 5.48 -6.18
CA VAL A 30 -3.80 4.16 -6.75
C VAL A 30 -4.24 4.30 -8.20
N GLN A 31 -5.16 5.22 -8.46
CA GLN A 31 -5.76 5.40 -9.77
C GLN A 31 -4.77 5.97 -10.78
N GLU A 32 -4.03 7.00 -10.41
CA GLU A 32 -3.19 7.74 -11.34
C GLU A 32 -1.75 7.25 -11.41
N SER A 33 -1.15 6.92 -10.25
CA SER A 33 0.26 6.52 -10.21
C SER A 33 0.46 5.03 -10.36
N MET A 34 -0.46 4.23 -9.82
CA MET A 34 -0.37 2.78 -9.89
C MET A 34 -1.19 2.20 -11.05
N ASP A 35 -2.06 3.02 -11.65
CA ASP A 35 -2.94 2.60 -12.75
C ASP A 35 -3.81 1.40 -12.35
N LEU A 36 -4.35 1.46 -11.15
CA LEU A 36 -5.19 0.41 -10.59
C LEU A 36 -6.52 1.00 -10.12
N ASP A 37 -7.48 0.11 -9.89
CA ASP A 37 -8.81 0.51 -9.44
C ASP A 37 -8.86 0.52 -7.91
N PRO A 38 -9.01 1.70 -7.27
CA PRO A 38 -9.06 1.76 -5.81
C PRO A 38 -10.29 1.08 -5.20
N PHE A 39 -11.33 0.86 -6.01
CA PHE A 39 -12.57 0.21 -5.54
C PHE A 39 -12.55 -1.32 -5.73
N SER A 40 -11.41 -1.88 -6.13
CA SER A 40 -11.31 -3.30 -6.47
C SER A 40 -11.44 -4.25 -5.29
N GLY A 41 -11.24 -3.76 -4.07
CA GLY A 41 -11.19 -4.60 -2.87
C GLY A 41 -9.81 -5.16 -2.57
N HIS A 42 -8.85 -4.92 -3.44
CA HIS A 42 -7.46 -5.31 -3.17
C HIS A 42 -6.81 -4.38 -2.15
N LEU A 43 -5.72 -4.83 -1.56
CA LEU A 43 -4.98 -4.05 -0.58
C LEU A 43 -3.90 -3.23 -1.28
N PHE A 44 -3.90 -1.92 -1.02
CA PHE A 44 -2.88 -1.01 -1.54
C PHE A 44 -2.03 -0.52 -0.38
N VAL A 45 -0.73 -0.79 -0.44
CA VAL A 45 0.17 -0.59 0.69
C VAL A 45 1.18 0.51 0.35
N PHE A 46 1.31 1.45 1.27
CA PHE A 46 2.15 2.64 1.10
C PHE A 46 3.15 2.72 2.25
N CYS A 47 4.34 3.22 1.96
CA CYS A 47 5.39 3.37 2.97
C CYS A 47 6.00 4.76 2.85
N ASN A 48 6.37 5.34 3.99
CA ASN A 48 6.98 6.67 4.02
C ASN A 48 8.48 6.59 3.69
N ARG A 49 9.10 7.76 3.55
CA ARG A 49 10.51 7.86 3.21
C ARG A 49 11.42 7.25 4.28
N LYS A 50 11.05 7.41 5.55
CA LYS A 50 11.83 6.88 6.67
C LYS A 50 11.66 5.37 6.86
N ARG A 51 10.71 4.76 6.15
CA ARG A 51 10.44 3.32 6.22
C ARG A 51 9.95 2.85 7.59
N ASN A 52 9.33 3.74 8.33
CA ASN A 52 8.79 3.39 9.65
C ASN A 52 7.28 3.52 9.76
N ILE A 53 6.60 4.02 8.73
CA ILE A 53 5.14 4.13 8.69
C ILE A 53 4.62 3.41 7.47
N LEU A 54 3.63 2.55 7.68
CA LEU A 54 2.96 1.80 6.63
C LEU A 54 1.47 2.10 6.69
N LYS A 55 0.87 2.35 5.53
CA LYS A 55 -0.58 2.52 5.41
C LYS A 55 -1.14 1.54 4.40
N ILE A 56 -2.30 0.98 4.71
CA ILE A 56 -3.01 0.07 3.82
C ILE A 56 -4.38 0.64 3.54
N LEU A 57 -4.65 0.88 2.25
CA LEU A 57 -5.95 1.37 1.78
C LEU A 57 -6.68 0.23 1.07
N TYR A 58 -7.96 0.06 1.36
CA TYR A 58 -8.77 -0.92 0.65
C TYR A 58 -10.24 -0.52 0.71
N TRP A 59 -10.98 -0.94 -0.32
CA TRP A 59 -12.43 -0.75 -0.38
C TRP A 59 -13.12 -1.95 0.23
N ASP A 60 -14.03 -1.70 1.18
CA ASP A 60 -14.79 -2.76 1.85
C ASP A 60 -16.29 -2.45 1.71
N ARG A 61 -16.91 -3.12 0.79
CA ARG A 61 -18.36 -3.07 0.51
C ARG A 61 -18.91 -1.67 0.25
N ASN A 62 -18.90 -0.80 1.24
CA ASN A 62 -19.56 0.50 1.17
C ASN A 62 -18.65 1.66 1.56
N GLY A 63 -17.36 1.42 1.71
CA GLY A 63 -16.45 2.49 2.09
C GLY A 63 -14.99 2.09 2.03
N PHE A 64 -14.14 3.11 2.08
CA PHE A 64 -12.71 2.90 2.18
C PHE A 64 -12.30 2.68 3.62
N CYS A 65 -11.38 1.74 3.81
CA CYS A 65 -10.71 1.51 5.08
C CYS A 65 -9.25 1.90 4.94
N LEU A 66 -8.72 2.55 5.95
CA LEU A 66 -7.31 2.94 5.99
C LEU A 66 -6.72 2.44 7.30
N TRP A 67 -5.76 1.55 7.18
CA TRP A 67 -5.04 0.99 8.33
C TRP A 67 -3.63 1.55 8.34
N SER A 68 -3.10 1.84 9.54
CA SER A 68 -1.78 2.45 9.67
C SER A 68 -1.01 1.79 10.79
N LYS A 69 0.31 1.61 10.56
CA LYS A 69 1.21 1.09 11.57
C LYS A 69 2.52 1.87 11.54
N ARG A 70 3.00 2.25 12.72
CA ARG A 70 4.29 2.89 12.87
C ARG A 70 5.21 2.00 13.69
N LEU A 71 6.41 1.77 13.16
CA LEU A 71 7.45 1.04 13.88
C LEU A 71 8.24 2.04 14.74
N GLU A 72 8.44 1.67 16.01
CA GLU A 72 9.14 2.54 16.96
C GLU A 72 10.66 2.37 16.91
N LYS A 73 11.14 1.20 16.53
CA LYS A 73 12.59 0.90 16.58
C LYS A 73 13.20 0.41 15.27
N HIS A 74 12.42 -0.20 14.40
CA HIS A 74 12.93 -0.83 13.19
C HIS A 74 12.33 -0.16 11.96
N PHE A 75 12.76 -0.59 10.79
CA PHE A 75 12.28 -0.06 9.52
C PHE A 75 11.74 -1.19 8.67
N PHE A 76 10.73 -0.85 7.86
CA PHE A 76 10.22 -1.78 6.85
C PHE A 76 11.24 -1.91 5.72
N ARG A 77 11.35 -3.10 5.16
CA ARG A 77 12.04 -3.29 3.89
C ARG A 77 11.05 -2.95 2.79
N TRP A 78 11.40 -2.00 1.95
CA TRP A 78 10.47 -1.49 0.97
C TRP A 78 11.13 -1.35 -0.40
N PRO A 79 10.53 -1.90 -1.47
CA PRO A 79 11.11 -1.79 -2.80
C PRO A 79 10.98 -0.38 -3.36
N GLU A 80 12.02 0.06 -4.04
CA GLU A 80 12.04 1.34 -4.74
C GLU A 80 11.55 1.21 -6.18
N SER A 81 11.63 0.01 -6.75
CA SER A 81 11.31 -0.23 -8.14
C SER A 81 10.74 -1.63 -8.31
N SER A 82 10.06 -1.85 -9.44
CA SER A 82 9.55 -3.17 -9.79
C SER A 82 10.65 -4.22 -9.93
N GLU A 83 11.84 -3.80 -10.30
CA GLU A 83 12.98 -4.70 -10.41
C GLU A 83 13.36 -5.31 -9.07
N GLU A 84 13.30 -4.51 -7.99
CA GLU A 84 13.55 -5.03 -6.64
C GLU A 84 12.46 -6.01 -6.21
N VAL A 85 11.22 -5.73 -6.56
CA VAL A 85 10.11 -6.63 -6.26
C VAL A 85 10.32 -7.97 -6.97
N ASP A 86 10.66 -7.93 -8.26
CA ASP A 86 10.90 -9.14 -9.04
C ASP A 86 12.02 -9.99 -8.46
N ARG A 87 13.11 -9.35 -8.04
CA ARG A 87 14.22 -10.08 -7.41
C ARG A 87 13.78 -10.79 -6.14
N LYS A 88 12.96 -10.13 -5.33
CA LYS A 88 12.47 -10.75 -4.10
C LYS A 88 11.53 -11.89 -4.38
N SER A 89 10.73 -11.81 -5.41
CA SER A 89 9.77 -12.85 -5.74
C SER A 89 10.42 -14.10 -6.31
N THR A 90 11.64 -14.00 -6.84
CA THR A 90 12.35 -15.16 -7.39
C THR A 90 13.07 -15.98 -6.32
N ARG A 91 13.04 -15.57 -5.11
CA ARG A 91 13.63 -16.29 -4.00
C ARG A 91 12.58 -17.07 -3.24
#